data_d4028d5b7db00fe620876843ef628a8b
#
_entry.id   d4028d5b7db00fe620876843ef628a8b
#
_cell.length_a   1.000
_cell.length_b   1.000
_cell.length_c   1.000
_cell.angle_alpha   90.00
_cell.angle_beta   90.00
_cell.angle_gamma   90.00
#
_symmetry.space_group_name_H-M   'P 1'
#
loop_
_entity.id
_entity.type
_entity.pdbx_description
1 polymer ?
#
loop_
_entity_poly.entity_id
_entity_poly.type
_entity_poly.pdbx_seq_one_letter_code
_entity_poly.pdbx_strand_id
1 'polypeptide(L)'
;HVNLHAEELVKQRDVILKALMAKDLDEAASNLGSLEFSADITKAVTLYNETKNIQVFDAYFDKILYQNISNAVRNSGDQDVSHIFGMDIDFYNIMSVLRGHFWELEDTKIEDLLVTPTVTTPKHLLERMTAAENVADALDELSSTRYKDLIPESEDDAEMIIHDPYPHHDSP
;
A
#
# COMPACT_ATOMS: atom_id res chain seq x y z
N HIS A 1 -2.06 -11.99 18.67
CA HIS A 1 -0.70 -11.44 18.40
C HIS A 1 -0.68 -10.48 17.19
N VAL A 2 -1.42 -10.76 16.08
CA VAL A 2 -1.44 -9.90 14.88
C VAL A 2 -2.04 -8.53 15.17
N ASN A 3 -3.11 -8.45 15.97
CA ASN A 3 -3.76 -7.18 16.32
C ASN A 3 -2.88 -6.25 17.16
N LEU A 4 -2.06 -6.79 18.08
CA LEU A 4 -1.15 -5.99 18.92
C LEU A 4 -0.04 -5.34 18.08
N HIS A 5 0.49 -6.04 17.08
CA HIS A 5 1.48 -5.46 16.17
C HIS A 5 0.88 -4.39 15.24
N ALA A 6 -0.35 -4.57 14.78
CA ALA A 6 -1.04 -3.59 13.97
C ALA A 6 -1.34 -2.29 14.75
N GLU A 7 -1.84 -2.41 16.00
CA GLU A 7 -2.08 -1.26 16.87
C GLU A 7 -0.79 -0.51 17.21
N GLU A 8 0.28 -1.23 17.47
CA GLU A 8 1.59 -0.64 17.76
C GLU A 8 2.13 0.10 16.53
N LEU A 9 2.01 -0.50 15.34
CA LEU A 9 2.42 0.12 14.08
C LEU A 9 1.63 1.42 13.81
N VAL A 10 0.31 1.42 14.05
CA VAL A 10 -0.53 2.62 13.89
C VAL A 10 -0.12 3.72 14.85
N LYS A 11 0.15 3.39 16.12
CA LYS A 11 0.64 4.36 17.11
C LYS A 11 2.01 4.94 16.72
N GLN A 12 2.91 4.08 16.25
CA GLN A 12 4.23 4.50 15.79
C GLN A 12 4.12 5.39 14.57
N ARG A 13 3.23 5.07 13.61
CA ARG A 13 2.96 5.92 12.45
C ARG A 13 2.57 7.34 12.87
N ASP A 14 1.62 7.49 13.78
CA ASP A 14 1.16 8.80 14.24
C ASP A 14 2.26 9.62 14.93
N VAL A 15 3.10 8.95 15.72
CA VAL A 15 4.26 9.58 16.36
C VAL A 15 5.26 10.04 15.31
N ILE A 16 5.55 9.21 14.32
CA ILE A 16 6.48 9.51 13.23
C ILE A 16 5.95 10.66 12.38
N LEU A 17 4.67 10.64 12.01
CA LEU A 17 4.04 11.72 11.24
C LEU A 17 4.15 13.07 11.98
N LYS A 18 3.89 13.09 13.29
CA LYS A 18 4.03 14.29 14.11
C LYS A 18 5.48 14.77 14.16
N ALA A 19 6.44 13.85 14.30
CA ALA A 19 7.86 14.16 14.31
C ALA A 19 8.33 14.71 12.95
N LEU A 20 7.88 14.12 11.85
CA LEU A 20 8.21 14.54 10.48
C LEU A 20 7.64 15.92 10.13
N MET A 21 6.47 16.27 10.67
CA MET A 21 5.85 17.59 10.48
C MET A 21 6.52 18.70 11.31
N ALA A 22 7.37 18.35 12.27
CA ALA A 22 7.81 19.28 13.31
C ALA A 22 9.03 20.14 12.99
N LYS A 23 9.93 19.84 12.07
CA LYS A 23 10.97 20.78 11.58
C LYS A 23 12.16 20.19 10.78
N ASP A 24 12.64 19.00 11.08
CA ASP A 24 13.83 18.44 10.45
C ASP A 24 13.64 16.91 10.30
N LEU A 25 13.45 16.48 9.07
CA LEU A 25 13.16 15.08 8.74
C LEU A 25 14.34 14.16 9.05
N ASP A 26 15.58 14.64 8.86
CA ASP A 26 16.77 13.83 9.08
C ASP A 26 17.04 13.63 10.58
N GLU A 27 16.83 14.66 11.38
CA GLU A 27 16.95 14.57 12.85
C GLU A 27 15.83 13.71 13.43
N ALA A 28 14.59 13.86 12.96
CA ALA A 28 13.46 13.03 13.35
C ALA A 28 13.70 11.56 12.98
N ALA A 29 14.16 11.26 11.76
CA ALA A 29 14.50 9.91 11.35
C ALA A 29 15.62 9.28 12.17
N SER A 30 16.65 10.07 12.52
CA SER A 30 17.75 9.63 13.38
C SER A 30 17.26 9.28 14.79
N ASN A 31 16.38 10.10 15.37
CA ASN A 31 15.80 9.86 16.69
C ASN A 31 14.84 8.64 16.72
N LEU A 32 14.23 8.30 15.58
CA LEU A 32 13.35 7.15 15.42
C LEU A 32 14.09 5.87 15.04
N GLY A 33 15.38 5.95 14.72
CA GLY A 33 16.21 4.81 14.29
C GLY A 33 16.41 3.69 15.32
N SER A 34 15.98 3.90 16.58
CA SER A 34 15.97 2.87 17.63
C SER A 34 14.71 2.03 17.68
N LEU A 35 13.73 2.29 16.82
CA LEU A 35 12.48 1.54 16.76
C LEU A 35 12.64 0.21 16.00
N GLU A 36 11.78 -0.75 16.31
CA GLU A 36 11.77 -2.09 15.70
C GLU A 36 11.69 -2.05 14.16
N PHE A 37 11.09 -1.00 13.60
CA PHE A 37 10.90 -0.80 12.17
C PHE A 37 11.84 0.26 11.57
N SER A 38 13.03 0.42 12.12
CA SER A 38 13.96 1.50 11.72
C SER A 38 14.29 1.51 10.21
N ALA A 39 14.47 0.35 9.60
CA ALA A 39 14.75 0.23 8.16
C ALA A 39 13.55 0.68 7.31
N ASP A 40 12.34 0.31 7.71
CA ASP A 40 11.11 0.69 7.04
C ASP A 40 10.82 2.18 7.19
N ILE A 41 11.08 2.74 8.36
CA ILE A 41 10.97 4.18 8.62
C ILE A 41 11.95 4.95 7.74
N THR A 42 13.20 4.51 7.65
CA THR A 42 14.21 5.14 6.79
C THR A 42 13.76 5.14 5.33
N LYS A 43 13.21 4.03 4.84
CA LYS A 43 12.70 3.93 3.48
C LYS A 43 11.49 4.84 3.24
N ALA A 44 10.56 4.91 4.18
CA ALA A 44 9.41 5.81 4.11
C ALA A 44 9.85 7.28 4.07
N VAL A 45 10.83 7.67 4.88
CA VAL A 45 11.41 9.02 4.90
C VAL A 45 12.10 9.33 3.56
N THR A 46 12.85 8.39 3.01
CA THR A 46 13.48 8.54 1.69
C THR A 46 12.44 8.79 0.61
N LEU A 47 11.37 7.98 0.56
CA LEU A 47 10.26 8.17 -0.38
C LEU A 47 9.59 9.53 -0.22
N TYR A 48 9.36 9.97 1.03
CA TYR A 48 8.82 11.31 1.28
C TYR A 48 9.77 12.41 0.79
N ASN A 49 11.06 12.30 1.05
CA ASN A 49 12.04 13.30 0.63
C ASN A 49 12.14 13.42 -0.89
N GLU A 50 11.98 12.32 -1.61
CA GLU A 50 11.99 12.29 -3.08
C GLU A 50 10.69 12.83 -3.68
N THR A 51 9.54 12.46 -3.13
CA THR A 51 8.23 12.78 -3.68
C THR A 51 7.61 14.05 -3.11
N LYS A 52 8.01 14.44 -1.89
CA LYS A 52 7.35 15.49 -1.08
C LYS A 52 5.84 15.25 -0.88
N ASN A 53 5.41 14.00 -1.00
CA ASN A 53 4.01 13.59 -0.88
C ASN A 53 3.80 12.76 0.38
N ILE A 54 3.05 13.32 1.34
CA ILE A 54 2.73 12.65 2.60
C ILE A 54 1.86 11.39 2.39
N GLN A 55 1.07 11.34 1.33
CA GLN A 55 0.25 10.17 0.99
C GLN A 55 1.12 8.97 0.59
N VAL A 56 2.24 9.20 -0.10
CA VAL A 56 3.23 8.15 -0.42
C VAL A 56 3.86 7.60 0.86
N PHE A 57 4.19 8.47 1.80
CA PHE A 57 4.69 8.08 3.11
C PHE A 57 3.68 7.19 3.84
N ASP A 58 2.42 7.60 3.90
CA ASP A 58 1.34 6.86 4.56
C ASP A 58 1.09 5.50 3.88
N ALA A 59 1.07 5.47 2.55
CA ALA A 59 0.93 4.23 1.77
C ALA A 59 2.05 3.22 2.05
N TYR A 60 3.26 3.68 2.31
CA TYR A 60 4.35 2.79 2.66
C TYR A 60 4.13 2.10 4.02
N PHE A 61 3.55 2.79 5.00
CA PHE A 61 3.16 2.19 6.28
C PHE A 61 2.02 1.19 6.12
N ASP A 62 1.04 1.49 5.28
CA ASP A 62 0.00 0.52 4.93
C ASP A 62 0.61 -0.75 4.30
N LYS A 63 1.61 -0.60 3.45
CA LYS A 63 2.37 -1.73 2.88
C LYS A 63 2.99 -2.60 3.96
N ILE A 64 3.62 -2.02 4.96
CA ILE A 64 4.22 -2.77 6.07
C ILE A 64 3.14 -3.57 6.82
N LEU A 65 2.01 -2.94 7.10
CA LEU A 65 0.88 -3.59 7.75
C LEU A 65 0.38 -4.80 6.96
N TYR A 66 0.08 -4.60 5.67
CA TYR A 66 -0.41 -5.67 4.80
C TYR A 66 0.64 -6.77 4.57
N GLN A 67 1.93 -6.41 4.53
CA GLN A 67 3.01 -7.40 4.45
C GLN A 67 3.05 -8.28 5.70
N ASN A 68 2.88 -7.72 6.87
CA ASN A 68 2.80 -8.47 8.12
C ASN A 68 1.57 -9.38 8.17
N ILE A 69 0.42 -8.89 7.71
CA ILE A 69 -0.81 -9.71 7.57
C ILE A 69 -0.56 -10.86 6.60
N SER A 70 0.01 -10.59 5.43
CA SER A 70 0.31 -11.62 4.43
C SER A 70 1.24 -12.70 4.97
N ASN A 71 2.29 -12.31 5.68
CA ASN A 71 3.22 -13.24 6.30
C ASN A 71 2.55 -14.11 7.37
N ALA A 72 1.70 -13.51 8.22
CA ALA A 72 0.96 -14.22 9.25
C ALA A 72 -0.04 -15.24 8.64
N VAL A 73 -0.77 -14.83 7.60
CA VAL A 73 -1.70 -15.70 6.86
C VAL A 73 -0.97 -16.90 6.26
N ARG A 74 0.15 -16.67 5.61
CA ARG A 74 0.98 -17.75 5.02
C ARG A 74 1.53 -18.70 6.10
N ASN A 75 1.99 -18.16 7.21
CA ASN A 75 2.53 -18.96 8.33
C ASN A 75 1.46 -19.77 9.05
N SER A 76 0.19 -19.38 8.97
CA SER A 76 -0.92 -20.14 9.55
C SER A 76 -1.11 -21.50 8.89
N GLY A 77 -0.76 -21.64 7.61
CA GLY A 77 -1.00 -22.84 6.80
C GLY A 77 -2.49 -23.14 6.56
N ASP A 78 -3.39 -22.25 6.96
CA ASP A 78 -4.84 -22.41 6.84
C ASP A 78 -5.30 -21.88 5.48
N GLN A 79 -5.89 -22.76 4.68
CA GLN A 79 -6.34 -22.41 3.32
C GLN A 79 -7.57 -21.48 3.32
N ASP A 80 -8.46 -21.61 4.30
CA ASP A 80 -9.65 -20.76 4.40
C ASP A 80 -9.24 -19.34 4.78
N VAL A 81 -8.32 -19.20 5.73
CA VAL A 81 -7.71 -17.91 6.11
C VAL A 81 -6.98 -17.29 4.93
N SER A 82 -6.21 -18.08 4.18
CA SER A 82 -5.49 -17.60 2.99
C SER A 82 -6.44 -17.15 1.89
N HIS A 83 -7.58 -17.79 1.71
CA HIS A 83 -8.58 -17.41 0.74
C HIS A 83 -9.27 -16.09 1.11
N ILE A 84 -9.66 -15.93 2.37
CA ILE A 84 -10.35 -14.73 2.87
C ILE A 84 -9.43 -13.49 2.76
N PHE A 85 -8.22 -13.57 3.31
CA PHE A 85 -7.29 -12.44 3.32
C PHE A 85 -6.58 -12.24 1.98
N GLY A 86 -6.49 -13.28 1.15
CA GLY A 86 -5.86 -13.20 -0.16
C GLY A 86 -6.49 -12.18 -1.07
N MET A 87 -7.80 -12.07 -1.06
CA MET A 87 -8.54 -11.08 -1.87
C MET A 87 -8.26 -9.65 -1.40
N ASP A 88 -8.17 -9.44 -0.08
CA ASP A 88 -7.86 -8.11 0.48
C ASP A 88 -6.44 -7.68 0.13
N ILE A 89 -5.48 -8.62 0.17
CA ILE A 89 -4.09 -8.36 -0.20
C ILE A 89 -3.97 -8.07 -1.69
N ASP A 90 -4.66 -8.82 -2.53
CA ASP A 90 -4.68 -8.60 -3.97
C ASP A 90 -5.30 -7.24 -4.31
N PHE A 91 -6.41 -6.89 -3.68
CA PHE A 91 -7.03 -5.59 -3.84
C PHE A 91 -6.08 -4.46 -3.39
N TYR A 92 -5.43 -4.63 -2.25
CA TYR A 92 -4.41 -3.69 -1.79
C TYR A 92 -3.31 -3.47 -2.84
N ASN A 93 -2.77 -4.55 -3.43
CA ASN A 93 -1.73 -4.46 -4.44
C ASN A 93 -2.20 -3.72 -5.70
N ILE A 94 -3.40 -4.05 -6.20
CA ILE A 94 -3.99 -3.37 -7.34
C ILE A 94 -4.13 -1.87 -7.06
N MET A 95 -4.68 -1.51 -5.91
CA MET A 95 -4.85 -0.11 -5.51
C MET A 95 -3.50 0.60 -5.33
N SER A 96 -2.47 -0.09 -4.86
CA SER A 96 -1.13 0.48 -4.71
C SER A 96 -0.50 0.83 -6.05
N VAL A 97 -0.69 -0.01 -7.09
CA VAL A 97 -0.25 0.32 -8.45
C VAL A 97 -1.00 1.54 -9.00
N LEU A 98 -2.33 1.56 -8.88
CA LEU A 98 -3.13 2.69 -9.38
C LEU A 98 -2.76 4.01 -8.70
N ARG A 99 -2.58 3.99 -7.38
CA ARG A 99 -2.10 5.15 -6.62
C ARG A 99 -0.70 5.58 -7.05
N GLY A 100 0.20 4.62 -7.28
CA GLY A 100 1.55 4.91 -7.75
C GLY A 100 1.55 5.67 -9.08
N HIS A 101 0.73 5.25 -10.04
CA HIS A 101 0.54 5.98 -11.29
C HIS A 101 -0.12 7.35 -11.08
N PHE A 102 -1.13 7.43 -10.22
CA PHE A 102 -1.78 8.70 -9.91
C PHE A 102 -0.82 9.72 -9.27
N TRP A 103 0.12 9.25 -8.47
CA TRP A 103 1.17 10.10 -7.88
C TRP A 103 2.39 10.27 -8.78
N GLU A 104 2.34 9.77 -10.01
CA GLU A 104 3.43 9.85 -10.99
C GLU A 104 4.76 9.28 -10.46
N LEU A 105 4.68 8.18 -9.70
CA LEU A 105 5.85 7.50 -9.19
C LEU A 105 6.54 6.67 -10.30
N GLU A 106 7.85 6.56 -10.21
CA GLU A 106 8.60 5.60 -11.02
C GLU A 106 8.23 4.16 -10.68
N ASP A 107 8.33 3.25 -11.64
CA ASP A 107 7.96 1.83 -11.50
C ASP A 107 8.59 1.18 -10.27
N THR A 108 9.88 1.46 -10.01
CA THR A 108 10.60 0.94 -8.84
C THR A 108 10.01 1.41 -7.52
N LYS A 109 9.44 2.61 -7.47
CA LYS A 109 8.76 3.14 -6.28
C LYS A 109 7.38 2.51 -6.10
N ILE A 110 6.68 2.25 -7.20
CA ILE A 110 5.40 1.52 -7.18
C ILE A 110 5.65 0.09 -6.65
N GLU A 111 6.68 -0.59 -7.15
CA GLU A 111 7.06 -1.93 -6.66
C GLU A 111 7.35 -1.96 -5.16
N ASP A 112 7.95 -0.91 -4.62
CA ASP A 112 8.22 -0.78 -3.18
C ASP A 112 6.95 -0.74 -2.31
N LEU A 113 5.81 -0.38 -2.89
CA LEU A 113 4.50 -0.34 -2.22
C LEU A 113 3.76 -1.68 -2.26
N LEU A 114 4.26 -2.66 -3.01
CA LEU A 114 3.57 -3.95 -3.18
C LEU A 114 3.90 -4.94 -2.06
N VAL A 115 2.89 -5.69 -1.68
CA VAL A 115 3.02 -6.85 -0.78
C VAL A 115 3.43 -8.06 -1.59
N THR A 116 4.51 -8.69 -1.21
CA THR A 116 5.06 -9.86 -1.91
C THR A 116 5.40 -11.01 -0.95
N PRO A 117 5.26 -12.26 -1.39
CA PRO A 117 4.65 -12.70 -2.65
C PRO A 117 3.15 -12.46 -2.69
N THR A 118 2.60 -12.37 -3.89
CA THR A 118 1.15 -12.26 -4.11
C THR A 118 0.45 -13.54 -3.66
N VAL A 119 -0.81 -13.42 -3.26
CA VAL A 119 -1.59 -14.59 -2.78
C VAL A 119 -2.35 -15.24 -3.93
N THR A 120 -3.22 -14.52 -4.59
CA THR A 120 -4.04 -15.03 -5.69
C THR A 120 -3.88 -14.26 -6.99
N THR A 121 -3.39 -13.02 -6.96
CA THR A 121 -3.10 -12.24 -8.15
C THR A 121 -1.85 -12.77 -8.85
N PRO A 122 -1.90 -13.08 -10.14
CA PRO A 122 -0.71 -13.45 -10.88
C PRO A 122 0.33 -12.33 -10.86
N LYS A 123 1.58 -12.67 -10.51
CA LYS A 123 2.68 -11.70 -10.44
C LYS A 123 2.81 -10.88 -11.74
N HIS A 124 2.69 -11.53 -12.89
CA HIS A 124 2.80 -10.88 -14.19
C HIS A 124 1.69 -9.83 -14.47
N LEU A 125 0.53 -9.92 -13.81
CA LEU A 125 -0.50 -8.90 -13.90
C LEU A 125 -0.05 -7.60 -13.24
N LEU A 126 0.47 -7.68 -12.02
CA LEU A 126 0.99 -6.51 -11.30
C LEU A 126 2.19 -5.89 -12.04
N GLU A 127 3.06 -6.72 -12.62
CA GLU A 127 4.20 -6.26 -13.43
C GLU A 127 3.71 -5.46 -14.66
N ARG A 128 2.68 -5.95 -15.39
CA ARG A 128 2.11 -5.22 -16.53
C ARG A 128 1.41 -3.93 -16.09
N MET A 129 0.64 -3.99 -15.01
CA MET A 129 -0.02 -2.80 -14.47
C MET A 129 1.01 -1.74 -14.03
N THR A 130 2.11 -2.16 -13.41
CA THR A 130 3.18 -1.24 -12.98
C THR A 130 3.89 -0.62 -14.18
N ALA A 131 4.14 -1.40 -15.24
CA ALA A 131 4.78 -0.93 -16.47
C ALA A 131 3.85 -0.11 -17.40
N ALA A 132 2.58 0.05 -17.06
CA ALA A 132 1.63 0.87 -17.81
C ALA A 132 2.04 2.35 -17.77
N GLU A 133 1.63 3.14 -18.77
CA GLU A 133 2.03 4.56 -18.85
C GLU A 133 1.24 5.45 -17.88
N ASN A 134 0.02 5.03 -17.52
CA ASN A 134 -0.89 5.83 -16.70
C ASN A 134 -1.95 4.95 -16.01
N VAL A 135 -2.80 5.59 -15.21
CA VAL A 135 -3.89 4.91 -14.47
C VAL A 135 -4.85 4.18 -15.42
N ALA A 136 -5.22 4.80 -16.54
CA ALA A 136 -6.19 4.21 -17.49
C ALA A 136 -5.63 2.92 -18.12
N ASP A 137 -4.37 2.95 -18.56
CA ASP A 137 -3.71 1.79 -19.15
C ASP A 137 -3.50 0.68 -18.10
N ALA A 138 -3.19 1.02 -16.86
CA ALA A 138 -3.10 0.06 -15.77
C ALA A 138 -4.46 -0.59 -15.47
N LEU A 139 -5.55 0.18 -15.50
CA LEU A 139 -6.92 -0.35 -15.34
C LEU A 139 -7.30 -1.28 -16.49
N ASP A 140 -6.90 -0.98 -17.72
CA ASP A 140 -7.19 -1.83 -18.87
C ASP A 140 -6.61 -3.24 -18.74
N GLU A 141 -5.48 -3.39 -18.02
CA GLU A 141 -4.90 -4.71 -17.71
C GLU A 141 -5.85 -5.59 -16.85
N LEU A 142 -6.78 -5.00 -16.12
CA LEU A 142 -7.78 -5.72 -15.32
C LEU A 142 -8.95 -6.25 -16.13
N SER A 143 -9.17 -5.76 -17.36
CA SER A 143 -10.36 -6.04 -18.17
C SER A 143 -10.60 -7.53 -18.47
N SER A 144 -9.53 -8.31 -18.56
CA SER A 144 -9.56 -9.76 -18.80
C SER A 144 -9.49 -10.62 -17.53
N THR A 145 -9.54 -9.99 -16.36
CA THR A 145 -9.39 -10.65 -15.07
C THR A 145 -10.70 -10.66 -14.28
N ARG A 146 -10.72 -11.40 -13.16
CA ARG A 146 -11.83 -11.36 -12.20
C ARG A 146 -12.02 -10.00 -11.52
N TYR A 147 -11.05 -9.10 -11.66
CA TYR A 147 -11.07 -7.75 -11.10
C TYR A 147 -11.66 -6.70 -12.06
N LYS A 148 -12.19 -7.12 -13.21
CA LYS A 148 -12.80 -6.21 -14.20
C LYS A 148 -13.88 -5.29 -13.60
N ASP A 149 -14.60 -5.77 -12.59
CA ASP A 149 -15.67 -5.02 -11.93
C ASP A 149 -15.13 -3.88 -11.01
N LEU A 150 -13.81 -3.83 -10.79
CA LEU A 150 -13.13 -2.72 -10.11
C LEU A 150 -12.85 -1.55 -11.06
N ILE A 151 -12.98 -1.76 -12.39
CA ILE A 151 -12.75 -0.71 -13.38
C ILE A 151 -13.88 0.31 -13.25
N PRO A 152 -13.57 1.57 -12.89
CA PRO A 152 -14.58 2.60 -12.75
C PRO A 152 -15.16 2.97 -14.10
N GLU A 153 -16.42 3.43 -14.12
CA GLU A 153 -17.12 3.84 -15.33
C GLU A 153 -16.65 5.22 -15.85
N SER A 154 -16.00 6.02 -14.98
CA SER A 154 -15.50 7.35 -15.32
C SER A 154 -14.15 7.64 -14.64
N GLU A 155 -13.43 8.64 -15.16
CA GLU A 155 -12.18 9.13 -14.54
C GLU A 155 -12.43 9.70 -13.13
N ASP A 156 -13.56 10.38 -12.92
CA ASP A 156 -13.93 10.93 -11.61
C ASP A 156 -14.15 9.81 -10.57
N ASP A 157 -14.76 8.69 -10.99
CA ASP A 157 -14.92 7.51 -10.13
C ASP A 157 -13.58 6.83 -9.83
N ALA A 158 -12.63 6.84 -10.79
CA ALA A 158 -11.28 6.33 -10.57
C ALA A 158 -10.55 7.15 -9.50
N GLU A 159 -10.62 8.47 -9.55
CA GLU A 159 -10.02 9.36 -8.54
C GLU A 159 -10.65 9.13 -7.16
N MET A 160 -11.96 8.99 -7.08
CA MET A 160 -12.64 8.71 -5.80
C MET A 160 -12.18 7.39 -5.20
N ILE A 161 -12.05 6.33 -5.97
CA ILE A 161 -11.57 5.00 -5.51
C ILE A 161 -10.11 5.10 -5.04
N ILE A 162 -9.27 5.86 -5.73
CA ILE A 162 -7.86 6.05 -5.39
C ILE A 162 -7.71 6.80 -4.06
N HIS A 163 -8.55 7.81 -3.81
CA HIS A 163 -8.51 8.62 -2.59
C HIS A 163 -9.15 7.94 -1.38
N ASP A 164 -10.21 7.17 -1.58
CA ASP A 164 -10.91 6.44 -0.51
C ASP A 164 -11.29 5.02 -0.97
N PRO A 165 -10.32 4.09 -1.00
CA PRO A 165 -10.55 2.72 -1.47
C PRO A 165 -11.44 1.89 -0.54
N TYR A 166 -11.67 2.38 0.68
CA TYR A 166 -12.55 1.74 1.66
C TYR A 166 -13.67 2.72 2.03
N PRO A 167 -14.73 2.82 1.20
CA PRO A 167 -15.87 3.64 1.55
C PRO A 167 -16.35 3.22 2.94
N HIS A 168 -16.37 4.16 3.86
CA HIS A 168 -16.93 3.93 5.17
C HIS A 168 -18.36 3.42 4.98
N HIS A 169 -18.60 2.18 5.34
CA HIS A 169 -19.95 1.69 5.53
C HIS A 169 -20.49 2.45 6.74
N ASP A 170 -21.06 3.62 6.49
CA ASP A 170 -21.98 4.23 7.40
C ASP A 170 -23.18 3.28 7.47
N SER A 171 -23.09 2.37 8.44
CA SER A 171 -24.24 1.56 8.80
C SER A 171 -25.28 2.48 9.43
N PRO A 172 -26.55 2.42 8.99
CA PRO A 172 -27.61 3.22 9.57
C PRO A 172 -27.90 2.84 11.02
#